data_08006cf4121492f6a211fd4ad69f82a9
#
_entry.id   08006cf4121492f6a211fd4ad69f82a9
#
_cell.length_a   1.000
_cell.length_b   1.000
_cell.length_c   1.000
_cell.angle_alpha   90.00
_cell.angle_beta   90.00
_cell.angle_gamma   90.00
#
_symmetry.space_group_name_H-M   'P 1'
#
loop_
_entity.id
_entity.type
_entity.pdbx_description
1 polymer ?
#
loop_
_entity_poly.entity_id
_entity_poly.type
_entity_poly.pdbx_seq_one_letter_code
_entity_poly.pdbx_strand_id
1 'polypeptide(L)'
;GITISASNNRFIKIYNASHEKLPFGLPTPENSLFTVFDRLVHPGDSLSFAKTSKILALPIQAPWTSLTAAIEKAKALKPKVVIPIHDWHWKDTVRKNFYERAKVYLGKFNIDFKGLETKDSIYL
;
A
#
# COMPACT_ATOMS: atom_id res chain seq x y z
N GLY A 1 -10.75 2.47 1.56
CA GLY A 1 -9.80 3.54 1.89
C GLY A 1 -9.26 3.42 3.30
N ILE A 2 -8.18 4.11 3.58
CA ILE A 2 -7.59 4.16 4.92
C ILE A 2 -7.94 5.49 5.55
N THR A 3 -8.56 5.46 6.72
CA THR A 3 -8.75 6.63 7.57
C THR A 3 -7.75 6.60 8.71
N ILE A 4 -6.99 7.67 8.86
CA ILE A 4 -6.02 7.83 9.93
C ILE A 4 -6.50 8.94 10.83
N SER A 5 -6.69 8.63 12.12
CA SER A 5 -7.02 9.62 13.13
C SER A 5 -5.78 9.90 13.99
N ALA A 6 -5.36 11.15 14.01
CA ALA A 6 -4.25 11.59 14.82
C ALA A 6 -4.65 12.85 15.62
N SER A 7 -4.36 12.85 16.90
CA SER A 7 -4.60 14.01 17.76
C SER A 7 -3.56 15.12 17.59
N ASN A 8 -2.47 14.85 16.85
CA ASN A 8 -1.36 15.77 16.67
C ASN A 8 -0.67 15.55 15.33
N ASN A 9 -0.73 16.55 14.44
CA ASN A 9 -0.18 16.51 13.09
C ASN A 9 1.35 16.38 13.01
N ARG A 10 2.10 16.67 14.07
CA ARG A 10 3.57 16.54 14.07
C ARG A 10 4.07 15.11 13.87
N PHE A 11 3.21 14.12 14.03
CA PHE A 11 3.53 12.71 13.81
C PHE A 11 3.27 12.24 12.37
N ILE A 12 2.73 13.11 11.54
CA ILE A 12 2.53 12.84 10.12
C ILE A 12 3.59 13.61 9.36
N LYS A 13 4.43 12.89 8.62
CA LYS A 13 5.46 13.47 7.75
C LYS A 13 5.09 13.23 6.31
N ILE A 14 5.36 14.20 5.45
CA ILE A 14 5.04 14.16 4.03
C ILE A 14 6.34 14.23 3.24
N TYR A 15 6.49 13.33 2.28
CA TYR A 15 7.64 13.26 1.39
C TYR A 15 7.18 13.26 -0.06
N ASN A 16 8.02 13.76 -0.95
CA ASN A 16 7.81 13.58 -2.37
C ASN A 16 8.08 12.12 -2.75
N ALA A 17 7.15 11.54 -3.49
CA ALA A 17 7.32 10.23 -4.10
C ALA A 17 6.68 10.29 -5.48
N SER A 18 7.45 10.00 -6.50
CA SER A 18 6.96 10.08 -7.88
C SER A 18 5.77 9.14 -8.08
N HIS A 19 4.69 9.69 -8.61
CA HIS A 19 3.60 8.89 -9.14
C HIS A 19 4.14 7.96 -10.23
N GLU A 20 3.63 6.75 -10.32
CA GLU A 20 4.00 5.86 -11.41
C GLU A 20 3.55 6.44 -12.76
N LYS A 21 4.28 6.10 -13.81
CA LYS A 21 3.98 6.60 -15.14
C LYS A 21 2.61 6.10 -15.60
N LEU A 22 1.78 7.03 -16.07
CA LEU A 22 0.46 6.69 -16.59
C LEU A 22 0.54 6.15 -18.03
N PRO A 23 -0.42 5.31 -18.43
CA PRO A 23 -0.53 4.85 -19.80
C PRO A 23 -0.99 5.97 -20.75
N PHE A 24 -0.91 5.71 -22.05
CA PHE A 24 -1.44 6.58 -23.11
C PHE A 24 -0.77 7.96 -23.21
N GLY A 25 0.45 8.13 -22.71
CA GLY A 25 1.15 9.40 -22.72
C GLY A 25 0.52 10.49 -21.84
N LEU A 26 -0.31 10.11 -20.89
CA LEU A 26 -0.92 11.06 -19.94
C LEU A 26 0.13 11.70 -19.05
N PRO A 27 -0.03 13.00 -18.68
CA PRO A 27 0.87 13.64 -17.74
C PRO A 27 0.88 12.92 -16.40
N THR A 28 2.05 12.78 -15.79
CA THR A 28 2.18 12.17 -14.46
C THR A 28 1.73 13.17 -13.39
N PRO A 29 0.71 12.82 -12.58
CA PRO A 29 0.27 13.70 -11.50
C PRO A 29 1.32 13.86 -10.40
N GLU A 30 1.18 14.89 -9.58
CA GLU A 30 1.90 14.95 -8.32
C GLU A 30 1.45 13.84 -7.39
N ASN A 31 2.36 13.36 -6.56
CA ASN A 31 2.09 12.35 -5.56
C ASN A 31 2.90 12.61 -4.30
N SER A 32 2.34 12.20 -3.17
CA SER A 32 3.00 12.31 -1.87
C SER A 32 3.00 10.97 -1.17
N LEU A 33 4.09 10.73 -0.46
CA LEU A 33 4.21 9.61 0.48
C LEU A 33 4.04 10.16 1.89
N PHE A 34 3.23 9.47 2.69
CA PHE A 34 2.99 9.83 4.09
C PHE A 34 3.60 8.79 5.01
N THR A 35 4.23 9.27 6.09
CA THR A 35 4.55 8.42 7.24
C THR A 35 3.73 8.86 8.44
N VAL A 36 3.23 7.91 9.20
CA VAL A 36 2.39 8.17 10.37
C VAL A 36 3.01 7.48 11.58
N PHE A 37 3.35 8.24 12.60
CA PHE A 37 4.02 7.78 13.83
C PHE A 37 5.28 6.94 13.59
N ASP A 38 5.97 7.14 12.46
CA ASP A 38 7.09 6.30 12.03
C ASP A 38 6.76 4.78 11.97
N ARG A 39 5.49 4.44 11.88
CA ARG A 39 5.00 3.05 11.88
C ARG A 39 4.27 2.65 10.59
N LEU A 40 3.59 3.59 9.95
CA LEU A 40 2.88 3.37 8.70
C LEU A 40 3.51 4.19 7.60
N VAL A 41 3.72 3.58 6.44
CA VAL A 41 4.05 4.25 5.19
C VAL A 41 2.88 4.10 4.23
N HIS A 42 2.39 5.22 3.72
CA HIS A 42 1.36 5.28 2.68
C HIS A 42 1.94 6.00 1.45
N PRO A 43 2.29 5.28 0.39
CA PRO A 43 3.01 5.84 -0.75
C PRO A 43 2.12 6.56 -1.77
N GLY A 44 0.81 6.67 -1.53
CA GLY A 44 -0.13 7.14 -2.55
C GLY A 44 -0.14 6.21 -3.76
N ASP A 45 0.10 6.77 -4.94
CA ASP A 45 0.11 6.07 -6.23
C ASP A 45 1.55 5.81 -6.72
N SER A 46 2.44 5.43 -5.82
CA SER A 46 3.84 5.16 -6.13
C SER A 46 4.26 3.77 -5.69
N LEU A 47 5.09 3.13 -6.51
CA LEU A 47 5.94 2.00 -6.14
C LEU A 47 7.43 2.37 -6.21
N SER A 48 7.76 3.64 -6.42
CA SER A 48 9.13 4.15 -6.61
C SER A 48 9.75 4.69 -5.32
N PHE A 49 9.39 4.14 -4.17
CA PHE A 49 9.97 4.48 -2.88
C PHE A 49 10.92 3.37 -2.40
N ALA A 50 11.95 3.75 -1.65
CA ALA A 50 13.04 2.84 -1.28
C ALA A 50 12.93 2.27 0.13
N LYS A 51 12.09 2.85 0.99
CA LYS A 51 12.02 2.48 2.41
C LYS A 51 10.58 2.33 2.87
N THR A 52 10.38 1.48 3.84
CA THR A 52 9.12 1.33 4.54
C THR A 52 9.35 1.34 6.06
N SER A 53 8.28 1.30 6.83
CA SER A 53 8.31 1.07 8.26
C SER A 53 7.58 -0.24 8.58
N LYS A 54 7.14 -0.42 9.82
CA LYS A 54 6.47 -1.65 10.26
C LYS A 54 5.28 -2.01 9.36
N ILE A 55 4.47 -1.03 8.98
CA ILE A 55 3.24 -1.22 8.21
C ILE A 55 3.36 -0.48 6.88
N LEU A 56 3.09 -1.18 5.80
CA LEU A 56 3.06 -0.63 4.45
C LEU A 56 1.64 -0.70 3.90
N ALA A 57 1.07 0.46 3.56
CA ALA A 57 -0.12 0.53 2.71
C ALA A 57 0.33 0.34 1.26
N LEU A 58 0.00 -0.80 0.67
CA LEU A 58 0.53 -1.22 -0.63
C LEU A 58 -0.52 -1.03 -1.73
N PRO A 59 -0.27 -0.16 -2.74
CA PRO A 59 -1.14 -0.07 -3.91
C PRO A 59 -0.97 -1.33 -4.77
N ILE A 60 -1.99 -2.18 -4.80
CA ILE A 60 -1.91 -3.52 -5.38
C ILE A 60 -2.48 -3.64 -6.78
N GLN A 61 -3.20 -2.64 -7.25
CA GLN A 61 -3.78 -2.65 -8.59
C GLN A 61 -4.02 -1.23 -9.10
N ALA A 62 -3.58 -0.96 -10.32
CA ALA A 62 -3.84 0.29 -11.04
C ALA A 62 -3.45 0.13 -12.51
N PRO A 63 -3.88 1.05 -13.40
CA PRO A 63 -3.43 1.02 -14.80
C PRO A 63 -1.91 1.14 -14.97
N TRP A 64 -1.23 1.70 -13.98
CA TRP A 64 0.21 1.94 -13.98
C TRP A 64 1.02 0.85 -13.25
N THR A 65 0.36 -0.15 -12.64
CA THR A 65 1.06 -1.23 -11.93
C THR A 65 0.32 -2.56 -12.06
N SER A 66 0.91 -3.59 -11.48
CA SER A 66 0.33 -4.92 -11.41
C SER A 66 0.43 -5.48 -9.99
N LEU A 67 -0.41 -6.45 -9.69
CA LEU A 67 -0.34 -7.20 -8.43
C LEU A 67 1.05 -7.82 -8.24
N THR A 68 1.64 -8.38 -9.31
CA THR A 68 2.99 -8.96 -9.26
C THR A 68 4.02 -7.93 -8.82
N ALA A 69 4.04 -6.75 -9.45
CA ALA A 69 5.00 -5.69 -9.12
C ALA A 69 4.84 -5.22 -7.67
N ALA A 70 3.59 -5.05 -7.22
CA ALA A 70 3.30 -4.63 -5.86
C ALA A 70 3.77 -5.66 -4.81
N ILE A 71 3.46 -6.92 -5.01
CA ILE A 71 3.85 -8.00 -4.10
C ILE A 71 5.38 -8.15 -4.04
N GLU A 72 6.07 -8.08 -5.18
CA GLU A 72 7.53 -8.13 -5.20
C GLU A 72 8.15 -6.91 -4.51
N LYS A 73 7.53 -5.74 -4.61
CA LYS A 73 7.96 -4.55 -3.87
C LYS A 73 7.86 -4.75 -2.36
N ALA A 74 6.75 -5.27 -1.88
CA ALA A 74 6.57 -5.59 -0.46
C ALA A 74 7.60 -6.61 0.02
N LYS A 75 7.84 -7.65 -0.77
CA LYS A 75 8.84 -8.67 -0.46
C LYS A 75 10.26 -8.08 -0.36
N ALA A 76 10.61 -7.15 -1.24
CA ALA A 76 11.92 -6.48 -1.22
C ALA A 76 12.08 -5.54 -0.02
N LEU A 77 11.03 -4.81 0.35
CA LEU A 77 11.06 -3.85 1.45
C LEU A 77 10.92 -4.49 2.84
N LYS A 78 10.32 -5.66 2.91
CA LYS A 78 10.17 -6.45 4.14
C LYS A 78 9.46 -5.73 5.30
N PRO A 79 8.27 -5.12 5.09
CA PRO A 79 7.47 -4.64 6.21
C PRO A 79 7.01 -5.82 7.06
N LYS A 80 6.60 -5.57 8.29
CA LYS A 80 5.96 -6.62 9.12
C LYS A 80 4.51 -6.85 8.69
N VAL A 81 3.83 -5.79 8.29
CA VAL A 81 2.42 -5.82 7.90
C VAL A 81 2.23 -5.11 6.58
N VAL A 82 1.45 -5.68 5.69
CA VAL A 82 0.98 -5.05 4.45
C VAL A 82 -0.53 -4.90 4.54
N ILE A 83 -1.02 -3.69 4.26
CA ILE A 83 -2.43 -3.39 4.06
C ILE A 83 -2.63 -3.04 2.59
N PRO A 84 -3.44 -3.79 1.84
CA PRO A 84 -3.69 -3.46 0.44
C PRO A 84 -4.52 -2.19 0.30
N ILE A 85 -4.17 -1.39 -0.69
CA ILE A 85 -4.94 -0.21 -1.11
C ILE A 85 -5.07 -0.22 -2.63
N HIS A 86 -5.92 0.64 -3.18
CA HIS A 86 -6.06 0.88 -4.61
C HIS A 86 -6.64 -0.32 -5.38
N ASP A 87 -7.58 -1.03 -4.78
CA ASP A 87 -8.21 -2.22 -5.38
C ASP A 87 -9.74 -2.11 -5.49
N TRP A 88 -10.26 -0.90 -5.36
CA TRP A 88 -11.68 -0.61 -5.29
C TRP A 88 -12.48 -1.10 -6.51
N HIS A 89 -11.83 -1.25 -7.67
CA HIS A 89 -12.49 -1.66 -8.91
C HIS A 89 -12.51 -3.18 -9.13
N TRP A 90 -11.90 -3.96 -8.26
CA TRP A 90 -12.03 -5.41 -8.30
C TRP A 90 -13.39 -5.84 -7.75
N LYS A 91 -13.98 -6.85 -8.39
CA LYS A 91 -15.13 -7.53 -7.80
C LYS A 91 -14.73 -8.20 -6.49
N ASP A 92 -15.66 -8.26 -5.53
CA ASP A 92 -15.38 -8.83 -4.20
C ASP A 92 -14.82 -10.24 -4.26
N THR A 93 -15.33 -11.08 -5.15
CA THR A 93 -14.84 -12.46 -5.32
C THR A 93 -13.39 -12.51 -5.77
N VAL A 94 -12.99 -11.63 -6.70
CA VAL A 94 -11.62 -11.52 -7.21
C VAL A 94 -10.71 -10.97 -6.11
N ARG A 95 -11.13 -9.92 -5.44
CA ARG A 95 -10.38 -9.27 -4.35
C ARG A 95 -10.09 -10.27 -3.22
N LYS A 96 -11.09 -10.99 -2.74
CA LYS A 96 -10.93 -11.99 -1.70
C LYS A 96 -9.99 -13.12 -2.11
N ASN A 97 -10.07 -13.58 -3.34
CA ASN A 97 -9.18 -14.61 -3.87
C ASN A 97 -7.71 -14.14 -3.87
N PHE A 98 -7.45 -12.94 -4.36
CA PHE A 98 -6.09 -12.39 -4.38
C PHE A 98 -5.57 -12.10 -2.97
N TYR A 99 -6.41 -11.65 -2.06
CA TYR A 99 -6.03 -11.44 -0.67
C TYR A 99 -5.57 -12.75 -0.01
N GLU A 100 -6.30 -13.85 -0.20
CA GLU A 100 -5.90 -15.14 0.33
C GLU A 100 -4.57 -15.61 -0.25
N ARG A 101 -4.36 -15.45 -1.54
CA ARG A 101 -3.10 -15.81 -2.20
C ARG A 101 -1.94 -14.94 -1.72
N ALA A 102 -2.14 -13.64 -1.59
CA ALA A 102 -1.13 -12.70 -1.08
C ALA A 102 -0.76 -13.03 0.37
N LYS A 103 -1.75 -13.33 1.20
CA LYS A 103 -1.54 -13.72 2.60
C LYS A 103 -0.67 -14.96 2.72
N VAL A 104 -0.96 -15.99 1.96
CA VAL A 104 -0.18 -17.24 1.96
C VAL A 104 1.24 -16.99 1.45
N TYR A 105 1.37 -16.29 0.33
CA TYR A 105 2.68 -16.06 -0.29
C TYR A 105 3.58 -15.17 0.58
N LEU A 106 3.09 -14.02 1.01
CA LEU A 106 3.87 -13.08 1.85
C LEU A 106 4.14 -13.65 3.24
N GLY A 107 3.26 -14.51 3.75
CA GLY A 107 3.48 -15.21 4.99
C GLY A 107 4.75 -16.08 5.00
N LYS A 108 5.15 -16.60 3.85
CA LYS A 108 6.43 -17.33 3.71
C LYS A 108 7.66 -16.46 3.96
N PHE A 109 7.52 -15.15 3.88
CA PHE A 109 8.58 -14.16 4.12
C PHE A 109 8.38 -13.39 5.42
N ASN A 110 7.56 -13.92 6.32
CA ASN A 110 7.22 -13.30 7.61
C ASN A 110 6.55 -11.92 7.47
N ILE A 111 5.80 -11.72 6.41
CA ILE A 111 5.00 -10.51 6.17
C ILE A 111 3.53 -10.87 6.37
N ASP A 112 2.88 -10.17 7.29
CA ASP A 112 1.46 -10.36 7.57
C ASP A 112 0.63 -9.48 6.63
N PHE A 113 -0.11 -10.10 5.73
CA PHE A 113 -1.00 -9.39 4.80
C PHE A 113 -2.39 -9.27 5.42
N LYS A 114 -2.82 -8.04 5.67
CA LYS A 114 -4.12 -7.74 6.29
C LYS A 114 -5.03 -7.01 5.31
N GLY A 115 -5.90 -7.76 4.67
CA GLY A 115 -6.97 -7.22 3.84
C GLY A 115 -8.09 -6.66 4.70
N LEU A 116 -8.11 -5.35 4.91
CA LEU A 116 -9.15 -4.68 5.68
C LEU A 116 -10.38 -4.45 4.82
N GLU A 117 -11.54 -4.88 5.31
CA GLU A 117 -12.82 -4.54 4.73
C GLU A 117 -13.24 -3.13 5.18
N THR A 118 -14.25 -2.55 4.50
CA THR A 118 -14.83 -1.26 4.90
C THR A 118 -15.28 -1.34 6.37
N LYS A 119 -14.90 -0.36 7.17
CA LYS A 119 -15.11 -0.25 8.63
C LYS A 119 -14.19 -1.10 9.50
N ASP A 120 -13.34 -1.95 8.94
CA ASP A 120 -12.29 -2.60 9.72
C ASP A 120 -11.23 -1.60 10.16
N SER A 121 -10.56 -1.89 11.25
CA SER A 121 -9.47 -1.07 11.78
C SER A 121 -8.35 -1.92 12.35
N ILE A 122 -7.17 -1.36 12.38
CA ILE A 122 -6.01 -1.92 13.09
C ILE A 122 -5.33 -0.81 13.91
N TYR A 123 -4.60 -1.21 14.93
CA TYR A 123 -3.73 -0.30 15.68
C TYR A 123 -2.34 -0.26 15.06
N LEU A 124 -1.76 0.94 14.99
CA LEU A 124 -0.40 1.16 14.45
C LEU A 124 0.71 0.66 15.39
#